data_7434621d05b3edd0ff09266b698c3f85
#
_entry.id   7434621d05b3edd0ff09266b698c3f85
#
_cell.length_a   1.000
_cell.length_b   1.000
_cell.length_c   1.000
_cell.angle_alpha   90.00
_cell.angle_beta   90.00
_cell.angle_gamma   90.00
#
_symmetry.space_group_name_H-M   'P 1'
#
loop_
_entity.id
_entity.type
_entity.pdbx_description
1 polymer ?
#
loop_
_entity_poly.entity_id
_entity_poly.type
_entity_poly.pdbx_seq_one_letter_code
_entity_poly.pdbx_strand_id
1 'polypeptide(L)'
;MSTATNENKLRHHAEQQFAEELEELKKSDARQRPANWELSPWAVCTYLLGGELDNGFTVSAKYIGNRRIIETAVATLATDRALLLYGVPGTAKSWVSEHLAAAISGDSTRIIQGTAGTSEEQMRYGWNYAELLSKGPSRAAL
;
A
#
# COMPACT_ATOMS: atom_id res chain seq x y z
N MET A 1 32.52 0.66 28.73
CA MET A 1 31.63 1.76 28.33
C MET A 1 31.01 1.40 26.98
N SER A 2 29.81 0.88 27.02
CA SER A 2 29.09 0.49 25.79
C SER A 2 28.32 1.70 25.30
N THR A 3 28.73 2.29 24.20
CA THR A 3 27.96 3.29 23.47
C THR A 3 26.79 2.57 22.80
N ALA A 4 25.61 2.64 23.44
CA ALA A 4 24.37 2.25 22.81
C ALA A 4 24.12 3.21 21.66
N THR A 5 24.38 2.75 20.44
CA THR A 5 23.93 3.39 19.21
C THR A 5 22.41 3.36 19.23
N ASN A 6 21.81 4.52 19.46
CA ASN A 6 20.38 4.72 19.35
C ASN A 6 20.04 4.64 17.85
N GLU A 7 19.91 3.44 17.32
CA GLU A 7 19.36 3.22 15.99
C GLU A 7 17.92 3.72 16.03
N ASN A 8 17.73 4.87 15.40
CA ASN A 8 16.42 5.45 15.14
C ASN A 8 15.66 4.42 14.26
N LYS A 9 15.00 3.45 14.91
CA LYS A 9 14.22 2.41 14.21
C LYS A 9 13.07 3.11 13.49
N LEU A 10 13.29 3.43 12.22
CA LEU A 10 12.24 3.81 11.33
C LEU A 10 11.17 2.70 11.35
N ARG A 11 9.91 3.08 11.43
CA ARG A 11 8.81 2.14 11.35
C ARG A 11 8.90 1.39 10.02
N HIS A 12 8.79 0.07 10.05
CA HIS A 12 8.70 -0.74 8.84
C HIS A 12 7.46 -0.37 8.04
N HIS A 13 7.56 -0.46 6.71
CA HIS A 13 6.41 -0.32 5.82
C HIS A 13 5.39 -1.43 6.07
N ALA A 14 4.13 -1.19 5.70
CA ALA A 14 3.02 -2.09 6.00
C ALA A 14 3.26 -3.51 5.47
N GLU A 15 3.78 -3.67 4.26
CA GLU A 15 4.09 -4.96 3.64
C GLU A 15 5.20 -5.73 4.37
N GLN A 16 6.09 -5.05 5.07
CA GLN A 16 7.12 -5.68 5.89
C GLN A 16 6.59 -6.03 7.29
N GLN A 17 5.84 -5.11 7.89
CA GLN A 17 5.30 -5.27 9.23
C GLN A 17 4.25 -6.39 9.29
N PHE A 18 3.46 -6.57 8.24
CA PHE A 18 2.37 -7.54 8.14
C PHE A 18 2.61 -8.59 7.04
N ALA A 19 3.89 -8.89 6.75
CA ALA A 19 4.28 -9.82 5.69
C ALA A 19 3.63 -11.19 5.85
N GLU A 20 3.57 -11.73 7.07
CA GLU A 20 2.97 -13.04 7.35
C GLU A 20 1.48 -13.07 7.03
N GLU A 21 0.73 -12.03 7.41
CA GLU A 21 -0.70 -11.95 7.13
C GLU A 21 -0.98 -11.81 5.63
N LEU A 22 -0.18 -11.01 4.92
CA LEU A 22 -0.29 -10.86 3.47
C LEU A 22 0.00 -12.15 2.72
N GLU A 23 1.04 -12.89 3.14
CA GLU A 23 1.37 -14.21 2.56
C GLU A 23 0.29 -15.25 2.82
N GLU A 24 -0.26 -15.32 4.03
CA GLU A 24 -1.34 -16.25 4.35
C GLU A 24 -2.63 -15.93 3.57
N LEU A 25 -2.97 -14.66 3.42
CA LEU A 25 -4.08 -14.23 2.56
C LEU A 25 -3.83 -14.62 1.10
N LYS A 26 -2.60 -14.43 0.59
CA LYS A 26 -2.24 -14.79 -0.77
C LYS A 26 -2.33 -16.28 -1.05
N LYS A 27 -1.99 -17.12 -0.08
CA LYS A 27 -2.06 -18.59 -0.18
C LYS A 27 -3.49 -19.10 -0.08
N SER A 28 -4.30 -18.55 0.84
CA SER A 28 -5.64 -19.03 1.13
C SER A 28 -6.72 -18.52 0.17
N ASP A 29 -6.41 -17.45 -0.58
CA ASP A 29 -7.39 -16.77 -1.45
C ASP A 29 -7.31 -17.25 -2.90
N ALA A 30 -8.29 -18.05 -3.31
CA ALA A 30 -8.45 -18.53 -4.68
C ALA A 30 -9.37 -17.64 -5.55
N ARG A 31 -9.84 -16.49 -5.04
CA ARG A 31 -10.76 -15.61 -5.76
C ARG A 31 -10.04 -14.86 -6.88
N GLN A 32 -10.82 -14.45 -7.87
CA GLN A 32 -10.30 -13.67 -8.99
C GLN A 32 -9.73 -12.33 -8.50
N ARG A 33 -8.55 -11.99 -9.02
CA ARG A 33 -7.85 -10.72 -8.74
C ARG A 33 -7.99 -9.78 -9.93
N PRO A 34 -8.23 -8.49 -9.67
CA PRO A 34 -8.08 -7.47 -10.71
C PRO A 34 -6.66 -7.48 -11.29
N ALA A 35 -6.49 -6.96 -12.51
CA ALA A 35 -5.17 -6.86 -13.13
C ALA A 35 -4.20 -6.09 -12.23
N ASN A 36 -2.99 -6.62 -12.09
CA ASN A 36 -1.90 -6.05 -11.27
C ASN A 36 -2.17 -6.00 -9.75
N TRP A 37 -3.19 -6.69 -9.24
CA TRP A 37 -3.41 -6.82 -7.82
C TRP A 37 -2.74 -8.08 -7.25
N GLU A 38 -2.09 -7.93 -6.09
CA GLU A 38 -1.50 -9.05 -5.35
C GLU A 38 -2.55 -9.92 -4.65
N LEU A 39 -3.64 -9.31 -4.19
CA LEU A 39 -4.74 -9.96 -3.49
C LEU A 39 -6.09 -9.69 -4.20
N SER A 40 -7.08 -10.55 -3.97
CA SER A 40 -8.45 -10.28 -4.41
C SER A 40 -9.09 -9.14 -3.60
N PRO A 41 -10.16 -8.50 -4.10
CA PRO A 41 -10.90 -7.49 -3.34
C PRO A 41 -11.37 -7.97 -1.97
N TRP A 42 -11.78 -9.23 -1.87
CA TRP A 42 -12.15 -9.86 -0.60
C TRP A 42 -10.96 -9.93 0.37
N ALA A 43 -9.81 -10.37 -0.10
CA ALA A 43 -8.61 -10.50 0.72
C ALA A 43 -8.08 -9.13 1.15
N VAL A 44 -8.16 -8.11 0.30
CA VAL A 44 -7.84 -6.73 0.67
C VAL A 44 -8.76 -6.21 1.77
N CYS A 45 -10.08 -6.44 1.66
CA CYS A 45 -11.02 -6.09 2.72
C CYS A 45 -10.70 -6.83 4.02
N THR A 46 -10.43 -8.13 3.95
CA THR A 46 -10.08 -8.95 5.13
C THR A 46 -8.77 -8.47 5.77
N TYR A 47 -7.77 -8.12 4.98
CA TYR A 47 -6.51 -7.56 5.48
C TYR A 47 -6.72 -6.27 6.28
N LEU A 48 -7.58 -5.37 5.80
CA LEU A 48 -7.85 -4.10 6.49
C LEU A 48 -8.78 -4.25 7.69
N LEU A 49 -9.83 -5.05 7.56
CA LEU A 49 -10.88 -5.18 8.57
C LEU A 49 -10.57 -6.24 9.62
N GLY A 50 -9.63 -7.13 9.33
CA GLY A 50 -9.32 -8.28 10.18
C GLY A 50 -10.34 -9.41 10.03
N GLY A 51 -10.01 -10.55 10.61
CA GLY A 51 -10.86 -11.73 10.63
C GLY A 51 -10.07 -13.03 10.73
N GLU A 52 -10.78 -14.12 10.84
CA GLU A 52 -10.21 -15.47 10.85
C GLU A 52 -10.39 -16.11 9.48
N LEU A 53 -9.31 -16.70 8.95
CA LEU A 53 -9.31 -17.45 7.70
C LEU A 53 -9.78 -18.89 7.94
N ASP A 54 -10.21 -19.58 6.88
CA ASP A 54 -10.70 -20.98 6.95
C ASP A 54 -9.66 -21.96 7.51
N ASN A 55 -8.38 -21.61 7.42
CA ASN A 55 -7.28 -22.39 8.01
C ASN A 55 -7.01 -22.08 9.50
N GLY A 56 -7.81 -21.23 10.13
CA GLY A 56 -7.66 -20.81 11.53
C GLY A 56 -6.64 -19.68 11.76
N PHE A 57 -6.02 -19.14 10.71
CA PHE A 57 -5.12 -18.00 10.83
C PHE A 57 -5.91 -16.72 11.08
N THR A 58 -5.48 -15.93 12.06
CA THR A 58 -6.15 -14.67 12.42
C THR A 58 -5.43 -13.49 11.78
N VAL A 59 -6.15 -12.71 10.98
CA VAL A 59 -5.70 -11.44 10.40
C VAL A 59 -6.09 -10.30 11.34
N SER A 60 -5.13 -9.48 11.73
CA SER A 60 -5.38 -8.34 12.63
C SER A 60 -6.10 -7.20 11.90
N ALA A 61 -6.99 -6.49 12.60
CA ALA A 61 -7.64 -5.31 12.03
C ALA A 61 -6.66 -4.13 11.94
N LYS A 62 -6.54 -3.53 10.76
CA LYS A 62 -5.77 -2.30 10.51
C LYS A 62 -6.66 -1.06 10.51
N TYR A 63 -7.95 -1.26 10.33
CA TYR A 63 -8.95 -0.21 10.37
C TYR A 63 -10.09 -0.59 11.30
N ILE A 64 -10.41 0.31 12.23
CA ILE A 64 -11.54 0.18 13.16
C ILE A 64 -12.49 1.33 12.86
N GLY A 65 -13.69 1.00 12.39
CA GLY A 65 -14.69 2.00 12.01
C GLY A 65 -15.77 1.43 11.10
N ASN A 66 -16.33 2.28 10.26
CA ASN A 66 -17.39 1.86 9.36
C ASN A 66 -16.83 0.97 8.23
N ARG A 67 -17.17 -0.31 8.29
CA ARG A 67 -16.80 -1.34 7.31
C ARG A 67 -17.06 -0.93 5.86
N ARG A 68 -18.18 -0.24 5.62
CA ARG A 68 -18.57 0.22 4.28
C ARG A 68 -17.56 1.16 3.64
N ILE A 69 -16.82 1.92 4.43
CA ILE A 69 -15.76 2.80 3.90
C ILE A 69 -14.67 1.97 3.21
N ILE A 70 -14.23 0.90 3.84
CA ILE A 70 -13.22 0.01 3.27
C ILE A 70 -13.78 -0.75 2.06
N GLU A 71 -14.98 -1.30 2.15
CA GLU A 71 -15.61 -2.01 1.04
C GLU A 71 -15.81 -1.11 -0.18
N THR A 72 -16.24 0.14 0.03
CA THR A 72 -16.39 1.14 -1.05
C THR A 72 -15.04 1.53 -1.63
N ALA A 73 -14.02 1.73 -0.80
CA ALA A 73 -12.66 2.04 -1.24
C ALA A 73 -12.09 0.94 -2.14
N VAL A 74 -12.20 -0.31 -1.68
CA VAL A 74 -11.72 -1.47 -2.44
C VAL A 74 -12.49 -1.64 -3.75
N ALA A 75 -13.82 -1.50 -3.74
CA ALA A 75 -14.65 -1.58 -4.95
C ALA A 75 -14.29 -0.47 -5.95
N THR A 76 -14.03 0.75 -5.47
CA THR A 76 -13.61 1.87 -6.32
C THR A 76 -12.29 1.57 -7.02
N LEU A 77 -11.29 1.10 -6.28
CA LEU A 77 -9.98 0.76 -6.83
C LEU A 77 -10.04 -0.46 -7.76
N ALA A 78 -10.88 -1.44 -7.47
CA ALA A 78 -11.08 -2.63 -8.31
C ALA A 78 -11.70 -2.30 -9.68
N THR A 79 -12.37 -1.18 -9.82
CA THR A 79 -12.93 -0.67 -11.08
C THR A 79 -11.99 0.30 -11.82
N ASP A 80 -10.72 0.30 -11.46
CA ASP A 80 -9.66 1.15 -12.05
C ASP A 80 -9.95 2.66 -11.95
N ARG A 81 -10.57 3.06 -10.84
CA ARG A 81 -10.87 4.46 -10.52
C ARG A 81 -9.98 4.97 -9.39
N ALA A 82 -9.70 6.26 -9.40
CA ALA A 82 -9.01 6.92 -8.31
C ALA A 82 -9.88 7.01 -7.06
N LEU A 83 -9.28 6.82 -5.90
CA LEU A 83 -9.91 6.97 -4.59
C LEU A 83 -9.41 8.25 -3.93
N LEU A 84 -10.34 9.11 -3.54
CA LEU A 84 -10.05 10.29 -2.72
C LEU A 84 -10.55 10.07 -1.29
N LEU A 85 -9.63 10.02 -0.33
CA LEU A 85 -9.94 9.99 1.09
C LEU A 85 -9.93 11.42 1.64
N TYR A 86 -11.11 11.93 1.98
CA TYR A 86 -11.31 13.25 2.52
C TYR A 86 -11.83 13.19 3.95
N GLY A 87 -11.37 14.10 4.80
CA GLY A 87 -11.83 14.17 6.19
C GLY A 87 -10.90 15.02 7.06
N VAL A 88 -11.32 15.23 8.31
CA VAL A 88 -10.53 15.99 9.28
C VAL A 88 -9.19 15.33 9.58
N PRO A 89 -8.16 16.09 10.01
CA PRO A 89 -6.88 15.52 10.45
C PRO A 89 -7.06 14.49 11.57
N GLY A 90 -6.21 13.46 11.58
CA GLY A 90 -6.23 12.43 12.62
C GLY A 90 -7.24 11.29 12.41
N THR A 91 -7.88 11.19 11.24
CA THR A 91 -8.84 10.13 10.89
C THR A 91 -8.22 8.93 10.15
N ALA A 92 -6.94 8.68 10.35
CA ALA A 92 -6.19 7.53 9.81
C ALA A 92 -6.19 7.40 8.27
N LYS A 93 -6.41 8.49 7.52
CA LYS A 93 -6.42 8.47 6.03
C LYS A 93 -5.11 7.94 5.44
N SER A 94 -3.97 8.45 5.90
CA SER A 94 -2.65 8.01 5.43
C SER A 94 -2.37 6.56 5.78
N TRP A 95 -2.81 6.11 6.96
CA TRP A 95 -2.71 4.72 7.40
C TRP A 95 -3.51 3.79 6.48
N VAL A 96 -4.75 4.12 6.18
CA VAL A 96 -5.60 3.35 5.26
C VAL A 96 -4.99 3.32 3.85
N SER A 97 -4.48 4.45 3.36
CA SER A 97 -3.83 4.51 2.04
C SER A 97 -2.58 3.61 1.96
N GLU A 98 -1.74 3.63 2.99
CA GLU A 98 -0.56 2.78 3.07
C GLU A 98 -0.93 1.29 3.05
N HIS A 99 -1.91 0.89 3.84
CA HIS A 99 -2.35 -0.51 3.91
C HIS A 99 -3.09 -0.97 2.66
N LEU A 100 -3.86 -0.10 2.00
CA LEU A 100 -4.43 -0.39 0.68
C LEU A 100 -3.34 -0.62 -0.36
N ALA A 101 -2.33 0.25 -0.40
CA ALA A 101 -1.20 0.10 -1.32
C ALA A 101 -0.42 -1.21 -1.06
N ALA A 102 -0.12 -1.52 0.18
CA ALA A 102 0.56 -2.76 0.56
C ALA A 102 -0.23 -4.01 0.13
N ALA A 103 -1.55 -4.04 0.37
CA ALA A 103 -2.39 -5.19 0.06
C ALA A 103 -2.65 -5.34 -1.45
N ILE A 104 -2.76 -4.25 -2.18
CA ILE A 104 -3.09 -4.24 -3.62
C ILE A 104 -1.84 -4.45 -4.48
N SER A 105 -0.78 -3.66 -4.24
CA SER A 105 0.41 -3.65 -5.09
C SER A 105 1.64 -4.32 -4.48
N GLY A 106 1.59 -4.69 -3.20
CA GLY A 106 2.74 -5.20 -2.46
C GLY A 106 3.81 -4.14 -2.12
N ASP A 107 3.55 -2.87 -2.40
CA ASP A 107 4.49 -1.77 -2.23
C ASP A 107 3.78 -0.49 -1.76
N SER A 108 3.99 -0.11 -0.51
CA SER A 108 3.43 1.12 0.07
C SER A 108 4.42 2.29 0.05
N THR A 109 5.59 2.13 -0.56
CA THR A 109 6.66 3.16 -0.55
C THR A 109 6.45 4.25 -1.59
N ARG A 110 5.61 4.02 -2.58
CA ARG A 110 5.33 4.96 -3.68
C ARG A 110 4.36 6.06 -3.25
N ILE A 111 4.77 6.83 -2.26
CA ILE A 111 4.00 7.96 -1.74
C ILE A 111 4.63 9.25 -2.24
N ILE A 112 3.82 10.11 -2.85
CA ILE A 112 4.21 11.47 -3.22
C ILE A 112 3.47 12.43 -2.30
N GLN A 113 4.22 13.17 -1.50
CA GLN A 113 3.65 14.22 -0.69
C GLN A 113 3.44 15.48 -1.55
N GLY A 114 2.19 15.77 -1.89
CA GLY A 114 1.83 16.94 -2.67
C GLY A 114 2.06 18.22 -1.88
N THR A 115 2.77 19.18 -2.52
CA THR A 115 2.96 20.55 -2.05
C THR A 115 2.59 21.51 -3.17
N ALA A 116 2.54 22.81 -2.90
CA ALA A 116 2.25 23.82 -3.90
C ALA A 116 3.23 23.82 -5.09
N GLY A 117 4.45 23.27 -4.89
CA GLY A 117 5.48 23.14 -5.92
C GLY A 117 5.57 21.77 -6.58
N THR A 118 4.67 20.82 -6.25
CA THR A 118 4.68 19.47 -6.84
C THR A 118 4.28 19.54 -8.31
N SER A 119 5.20 19.12 -9.21
CA SER A 119 4.95 19.07 -10.64
C SER A 119 4.30 17.77 -11.08
N GLU A 120 3.69 17.75 -12.27
CA GLU A 120 3.13 16.54 -12.87
C GLU A 120 4.21 15.47 -13.10
N GLU A 121 5.42 15.86 -13.47
CA GLU A 121 6.56 14.96 -13.66
C GLU A 121 6.92 14.22 -12.37
N GLN A 122 6.89 14.89 -11.22
CA GLN A 122 7.14 14.27 -9.93
C GLN A 122 6.07 13.23 -9.55
N MET A 123 4.84 13.40 -10.05
CA MET A 123 3.75 12.48 -9.80
C MET A 123 3.73 11.27 -10.73
N ARG A 124 4.26 11.42 -11.95
CA ARG A 124 4.25 10.36 -12.97
C ARG A 124 5.58 9.65 -13.08
N TYR A 125 6.61 10.37 -13.48
CA TYR A 125 7.96 9.83 -13.68
C TYR A 125 8.97 10.97 -13.84
N GLY A 126 10.23 10.69 -13.55
CA GLY A 126 11.34 11.61 -13.77
C GLY A 126 12.50 10.89 -14.43
N TRP A 127 13.34 11.61 -15.14
CA TRP A 127 14.53 11.04 -15.76
C TRP A 127 15.59 10.65 -14.72
N ASN A 128 16.10 9.44 -14.81
CA ASN A 128 17.33 9.07 -14.14
C ASN A 128 18.51 9.61 -14.95
N TYR A 129 19.04 10.76 -14.56
CA TYR A 129 20.09 11.45 -15.29
C TYR A 129 21.38 10.63 -15.43
N ALA A 130 21.72 9.81 -14.46
CA ALA A 130 22.90 8.94 -14.54
C ALA A 130 22.75 7.88 -15.65
N GLU A 131 21.58 7.26 -15.76
CA GLU A 131 21.28 6.30 -16.84
C GLU A 131 21.06 6.98 -18.19
N LEU A 132 20.43 8.16 -18.19
CA LEU A 132 20.26 8.95 -19.40
C LEU A 132 21.60 9.35 -20.04
N LEU A 133 22.58 9.72 -19.23
CA LEU A 133 23.94 10.07 -19.71
C LEU A 133 24.73 8.84 -20.16
N SER A 134 24.53 7.68 -19.57
CA SER A 134 25.26 6.46 -19.89
C SER A 134 24.67 5.66 -21.05
N LYS A 135 23.35 5.61 -21.18
CA LYS A 135 22.63 4.73 -22.11
C LYS A 135 21.73 5.48 -23.12
N GLY A 136 21.63 6.81 -22.99
CA GLY A 136 20.70 7.64 -23.78
C GLY A 136 19.24 7.47 -23.35
N PRO A 137 18.29 8.15 -24.04
CA PRO A 137 16.88 8.09 -23.69
C PRO A 137 16.32 6.68 -23.91
N SER A 138 16.01 6.01 -22.80
CA SER A 138 15.43 4.67 -22.77
C SER A 138 14.38 4.59 -21.66
N ARG A 139 13.55 3.54 -21.73
CA ARG A 139 12.53 3.28 -20.70
C ARG A 139 13.14 2.98 -19.32
N ALA A 140 14.40 2.54 -19.28
CA ALA A 140 15.14 2.29 -18.04
C ALA A 140 15.65 3.58 -17.38
N ALA A 141 15.73 4.69 -18.13
CA ALA A 141 16.15 6.02 -17.63
C ALA A 141 14.95 6.87 -17.11
N LEU A 142 13.72 6.36 -17.19
CA LEU A 142 12.50 6.91 -16.59
C LEU A 142 12.26 6.29 -15.19
#